data_a2be90fbd54ef7011f1e4e00054e63e9
#
_entry.id   a2be90fbd54ef7011f1e4e00054e63e9
#
_cell.length_a   1.000
_cell.length_b   1.000
_cell.length_c   1.000
_cell.angle_alpha   90.00
_cell.angle_beta   90.00
_cell.angle_gamma   90.00
#
_symmetry.space_group_name_H-M   'P 1'
#
loop_
_entity.id
_entity.type
_entity.pdbx_description
1 polymer ?
#
loop_
_entity_poly.entity_id
_entity_poly.type
_entity_poly.pdbx_seq_one_letter_code
_entity_poly.pdbx_strand_id
1 'polypeptide(L)'
;MTGGKEEVPLHWNVRGEIDSWGDTWTIVLLPVIALALYGLLTLLQRWPQWCNYPCKITDKAGAYKLMSGMIGHIKNLVMLLFLYITLSVAQIIELSTCVLLLIALAIPFIIIVMSKKFERFS
;
A
#
# COMPACT_ATOMS: atom_id res chain seq x y z
N MET A 1 15.51 10.26 -20.99
CA MET A 1 14.65 9.35 -21.73
C MET A 1 14.75 9.63 -23.21
N THR A 2 14.87 8.59 -23.99
CA THR A 2 15.10 8.73 -25.41
C THR A 2 13.81 8.52 -26.20
N GLY A 3 12.89 9.47 -26.11
CA GLY A 3 11.72 9.50 -26.96
C GLY A 3 10.93 8.20 -27.04
N GLY A 4 10.74 7.52 -25.94
CA GLY A 4 9.98 6.28 -25.91
C GLY A 4 10.75 5.04 -26.37
N LYS A 5 12.02 5.19 -26.70
CA LYS A 5 12.85 4.04 -27.06
C LYS A 5 13.33 3.28 -25.85
N GLU A 6 13.46 3.95 -24.73
CA GLU A 6 13.76 3.33 -23.47
C GLU A 6 12.46 2.83 -22.86
N GLU A 7 12.52 1.63 -22.33
CA GLU A 7 11.38 1.03 -21.70
C GLU A 7 11.70 0.72 -20.24
N VAL A 8 10.65 0.70 -19.43
CA VAL A 8 10.75 0.32 -18.03
C VAL A 8 9.92 -0.93 -17.78
N PRO A 9 10.30 -1.75 -16.80
CA PRO A 9 9.50 -2.93 -16.48
C PRO A 9 8.14 -2.51 -15.92
N LEU A 10 7.09 -3.16 -16.42
CA LEU A 10 5.71 -2.92 -15.99
C LEU A 10 5.17 -4.06 -15.13
N HIS A 11 5.70 -5.25 -15.29
CA HIS A 11 5.22 -6.41 -14.59
C HIS A 11 6.35 -7.40 -14.37
N TRP A 12 6.24 -8.13 -13.26
CA TRP A 12 7.18 -9.20 -12.90
C TRP A 12 6.40 -10.48 -12.67
N ASN A 13 7.01 -11.61 -13.03
CA ASN A 13 6.43 -12.91 -12.72
C ASN A 13 6.75 -13.32 -11.28
N VAL A 14 6.29 -14.50 -10.87
CA VAL A 14 6.48 -14.99 -9.49
C VAL A 14 7.95 -15.21 -9.14
N ARG A 15 8.82 -15.32 -10.14
CA ARG A 15 10.25 -15.47 -9.92
C ARG A 15 10.99 -14.14 -9.78
N GLY A 16 10.27 -13.02 -9.93
CA GLY A 16 10.87 -11.70 -9.91
C GLY A 16 11.48 -11.30 -11.24
N GLU A 17 11.23 -12.06 -12.29
CA GLU A 17 11.73 -11.73 -13.63
C GLU A 17 10.76 -10.78 -14.35
N ILE A 18 11.30 -9.85 -15.11
CA ILE A 18 10.50 -8.87 -15.84
C ILE A 18 9.87 -9.56 -17.06
N ASP A 19 8.54 -9.57 -17.14
CA ASP A 19 7.82 -10.20 -18.24
C ASP A 19 7.00 -9.21 -19.08
N SER A 20 7.04 -7.93 -18.76
CA SER A 20 6.37 -6.90 -19.55
C SER A 20 7.11 -5.58 -19.42
N TRP A 21 7.20 -4.86 -20.53
CA TRP A 21 7.88 -3.58 -20.62
C TRP A 21 6.94 -2.53 -21.20
N GLY A 22 7.18 -1.28 -20.86
CA GLY A 22 6.40 -0.18 -21.36
C GLY A 22 7.17 1.13 -21.35
N ASP A 23 6.49 2.21 -21.70
CA ASP A 23 7.11 3.53 -21.80
C ASP A 23 7.61 4.05 -20.47
N THR A 24 8.70 4.81 -20.50
CA THR A 24 9.29 5.37 -19.28
C THR A 24 8.38 6.35 -18.55
N TRP A 25 7.41 6.96 -19.23
CA TRP A 25 6.47 7.86 -18.58
C TRP A 25 5.64 7.17 -17.50
N THR A 26 5.50 5.84 -17.58
CA THR A 26 4.75 5.09 -16.57
C THR A 26 5.35 5.20 -15.18
N ILE A 27 6.66 5.52 -15.09
CA ILE A 27 7.30 5.75 -13.79
C ILE A 27 6.61 6.90 -13.04
N VAL A 28 6.16 7.91 -13.77
CA VAL A 28 5.49 9.08 -13.17
C VAL A 28 4.14 8.70 -12.58
N LEU A 29 3.46 7.68 -13.13
CA LEU A 29 2.17 7.23 -12.62
C LEU A 29 2.28 6.66 -11.19
N LEU A 30 3.37 5.98 -10.89
CA LEU A 30 3.54 5.32 -9.58
C LEU A 30 3.51 6.33 -8.43
N PRO A 31 4.33 7.40 -8.43
CA PRO A 31 4.25 8.38 -7.37
C PRO A 31 2.93 9.16 -7.36
N VAL A 32 2.30 9.37 -8.51
CA VAL A 32 0.98 10.03 -8.58
C VAL A 32 -0.07 9.18 -7.89
N ILE A 33 -0.12 7.88 -8.19
CA ILE A 33 -1.03 6.95 -7.54
C ILE A 33 -0.74 6.88 -6.04
N ALA A 34 0.54 6.84 -5.67
CA ALA A 34 0.94 6.80 -4.27
C ALA A 34 0.45 8.03 -3.51
N LEU A 35 0.57 9.21 -4.09
CA LEU A 35 0.08 10.44 -3.47
C LEU A 35 -1.44 10.44 -3.32
N ALA A 36 -2.16 9.91 -4.32
CA ALA A 36 -3.61 9.79 -4.25
C ALA A 36 -4.03 8.85 -3.13
N LEU A 37 -3.36 7.71 -3.01
CA LEU A 37 -3.63 6.75 -1.93
C LEU A 37 -3.26 7.33 -0.56
N TYR A 38 -2.15 8.05 -0.48
CA TYR A 38 -1.75 8.71 0.76
C TYR A 38 -2.82 9.69 1.22
N GLY A 39 -3.32 10.52 0.30
CA GLY A 39 -4.38 11.46 0.61
C GLY A 39 -5.67 10.78 1.05
N LEU A 40 -6.08 9.73 0.32
CA LEU A 40 -7.28 8.97 0.65
C LEU A 40 -7.16 8.31 2.03
N LEU A 41 -6.05 7.65 2.31
CA LEU A 41 -5.83 6.99 3.59
C LEU A 41 -5.73 8.02 4.72
N THR A 42 -5.15 9.18 4.47
CA THR A 42 -5.10 10.26 5.46
C THR A 42 -6.49 10.77 5.77
N LEU A 43 -7.37 10.90 4.76
CA LEU A 43 -8.76 11.28 4.99
C LEU A 43 -9.50 10.24 5.84
N LEU A 44 -9.32 8.96 5.54
CA LEU A 44 -9.93 7.89 6.31
C LEU A 44 -9.40 7.85 7.74
N GLN A 45 -8.13 8.17 7.92
CA GLN A 45 -7.50 8.25 9.23
C GLN A 45 -8.10 9.39 10.07
N ARG A 46 -8.42 10.50 9.42
CA ARG A 46 -9.02 11.66 10.07
C ARG A 46 -10.51 11.46 10.36
N TRP A 47 -11.21 10.74 9.47
CA TRP A 47 -12.64 10.44 9.61
C TRP A 47 -12.87 8.93 9.62
N PRO A 48 -12.44 8.23 10.69
CA PRO A 48 -12.53 6.77 10.74
C PRO A 48 -13.97 6.24 10.79
N GLN A 49 -14.95 7.09 11.04
CA GLN A 49 -16.35 6.71 11.00
C GLN A 49 -16.83 6.30 9.61
N TRP A 50 -16.09 6.65 8.56
CA TRP A 50 -16.41 6.24 7.18
C TRP A 50 -15.98 4.81 6.87
N CYS A 51 -15.18 4.19 7.74
CA CYS A 51 -14.70 2.84 7.53
C CYS A 51 -15.73 1.81 8.01
N ASN A 52 -15.68 0.63 7.41
CA ASN A 52 -16.46 -0.51 7.88
C ASN A 52 -15.73 -1.20 9.02
N TYR A 53 -16.46 -1.63 10.03
CA TYR A 53 -15.89 -2.25 11.20
C TYR A 53 -16.20 -3.75 11.22
N PRO A 54 -15.32 -4.58 11.78
CA PRO A 54 -15.50 -6.03 11.77
C PRO A 54 -16.58 -6.54 12.74
N CYS A 55 -17.05 -5.67 13.62
CA CYS A 55 -18.07 -6.04 14.61
C CYS A 55 -18.88 -4.82 14.96
N LYS A 56 -19.99 -5.03 15.68
CA LYS A 56 -20.82 -3.93 16.16
C LYS A 56 -20.06 -3.17 17.24
N ILE A 57 -19.94 -1.86 17.08
CA ILE A 57 -19.18 -1.01 17.97
C ILE A 57 -20.09 -0.24 18.90
N THR A 58 -19.86 -0.34 20.20
CA THR A 58 -20.56 0.43 21.22
C THR A 58 -19.70 1.59 21.73
N ASP A 59 -18.40 1.38 21.90
CA ASP A 59 -17.45 2.43 22.27
C ASP A 59 -16.84 3.02 21.00
N LYS A 60 -17.53 4.01 20.42
CA LYS A 60 -17.11 4.61 19.14
C LYS A 60 -15.80 5.37 19.25
N ALA A 61 -15.58 6.08 20.36
CA ALA A 61 -14.35 6.87 20.53
C ALA A 61 -13.10 5.98 20.51
N GLY A 62 -13.12 4.87 21.25
CA GLY A 62 -12.02 3.92 21.29
C GLY A 62 -11.82 3.23 19.95
N ALA A 63 -12.92 2.81 19.30
CA ALA A 63 -12.86 2.14 18.01
C ALA A 63 -12.30 3.07 16.92
N TYR A 64 -12.70 4.33 16.93
CA TYR A 64 -12.21 5.30 15.93
C TYR A 64 -10.72 5.57 16.10
N LYS A 65 -10.25 5.65 17.34
CA LYS A 65 -8.82 5.81 17.61
C LYS A 65 -8.03 4.59 17.14
N LEU A 66 -8.54 3.39 17.38
CA LEU A 66 -7.90 2.16 16.93
C LEU A 66 -7.88 2.08 15.40
N MET A 67 -9.00 2.43 14.74
CA MET A 67 -9.07 2.43 13.28
C MET A 67 -8.08 3.43 12.68
N SER A 68 -7.98 4.63 13.26
CA SER A 68 -7.02 5.64 12.80
C SER A 68 -5.59 5.12 12.89
N GLY A 69 -5.23 4.44 13.97
CA GLY A 69 -3.92 3.84 14.14
C GLY A 69 -3.65 2.73 13.12
N MET A 70 -4.65 1.88 12.89
CA MET A 70 -4.54 0.80 11.90
C MET A 70 -4.31 1.36 10.49
N ILE A 71 -5.08 2.38 10.12
CA ILE A 71 -4.93 3.03 8.80
C ILE A 71 -3.55 3.66 8.69
N GLY A 72 -3.03 4.23 9.78
CA GLY A 72 -1.67 4.78 9.78
C GLY A 72 -0.62 3.75 9.45
N HIS A 73 -0.71 2.56 10.04
CA HIS A 73 0.21 1.46 9.72
C HIS A 73 0.07 1.00 8.29
N ILE A 74 -1.17 0.84 7.80
CA ILE A 74 -1.43 0.44 6.42
C ILE A 74 -0.88 1.49 5.46
N LYS A 75 -1.08 2.77 5.76
CA LYS A 75 -0.59 3.87 4.95
C LYS A 75 0.94 3.81 4.80
N ASN A 76 1.65 3.58 5.91
CA ASN A 76 3.10 3.47 5.87
C ASN A 76 3.55 2.28 5.03
N LEU A 77 2.89 1.14 5.14
CA LEU A 77 3.22 -0.05 4.35
C LEU A 77 2.93 0.16 2.87
N VAL A 78 1.82 0.81 2.55
CA VAL A 78 1.48 1.11 1.15
C VAL A 78 2.51 2.05 0.54
N MET A 79 2.94 3.06 1.29
CA MET A 79 3.98 3.98 0.80
C MET A 79 5.30 3.26 0.59
N LEU A 80 5.68 2.38 1.51
CA LEU A 80 6.89 1.57 1.38
C LEU A 80 6.82 0.66 0.16
N LEU A 81 5.68 0.04 -0.07
CA LEU A 81 5.46 -0.84 -1.22
C LEU A 81 5.61 -0.06 -2.53
N PHE A 82 4.97 1.12 -2.64
CA PHE A 82 5.06 1.94 -3.83
C PHE A 82 6.46 2.46 -4.06
N LEU A 83 7.18 2.85 -3.01
CA LEU A 83 8.57 3.26 -3.11
C LEU A 83 9.43 2.12 -3.67
N TYR A 84 9.26 0.92 -3.13
CA TYR A 84 10.00 -0.24 -3.58
C TYR A 84 9.73 -0.54 -5.06
N ILE A 85 8.46 -0.54 -5.47
CA ILE A 85 8.07 -0.77 -6.86
C ILE A 85 8.63 0.33 -7.76
N THR A 86 8.56 1.59 -7.33
CA THR A 86 9.08 2.72 -8.12
C THR A 86 10.58 2.59 -8.35
N LEU A 87 11.35 2.23 -7.32
CA LEU A 87 12.78 2.02 -7.46
C LEU A 87 13.09 0.84 -8.38
N SER A 88 12.27 -0.20 -8.34
CA SER A 88 12.44 -1.37 -9.21
C SER A 88 12.10 -1.03 -10.67
N VAL A 89 11.05 -0.24 -10.90
CA VAL A 89 10.67 0.21 -12.25
C VAL A 89 11.73 1.14 -12.82
N ALA A 90 12.31 2.01 -11.98
CA ALA A 90 13.41 2.88 -12.38
C ALA A 90 14.72 2.12 -12.57
N GLN A 91 14.74 0.84 -12.27
CA GLN A 91 15.90 -0.05 -12.40
C GLN A 91 17.08 0.35 -11.51
N ILE A 92 16.80 1.06 -10.42
CA ILE A 92 17.79 1.41 -9.43
C ILE A 92 18.13 0.20 -8.57
N ILE A 93 17.11 -0.61 -8.26
CA ILE A 93 17.25 -1.86 -7.52
C ILE A 93 16.53 -2.98 -8.26
N GLU A 94 16.94 -4.21 -8.02
CA GLU A 94 16.25 -5.38 -8.54
C GLU A 94 15.05 -5.70 -7.65
N LEU A 95 13.94 -6.07 -8.29
CA LEU A 95 12.75 -6.46 -7.54
C LEU A 95 12.93 -7.88 -7.03
N SER A 96 12.85 -8.05 -5.72
CA SER A 96 12.83 -9.37 -5.09
C SER A 96 11.39 -9.75 -4.78
N THR A 97 10.94 -10.86 -5.33
CA THR A 97 9.60 -11.38 -5.06
C THR A 97 9.39 -11.63 -3.57
N CYS A 98 10.42 -12.13 -2.87
CA CYS A 98 10.32 -12.37 -1.42
C CYS A 98 10.08 -11.09 -0.64
N VAL A 99 10.82 -10.01 -0.94
CA VAL A 99 10.67 -8.74 -0.25
C VAL A 99 9.30 -8.13 -0.56
N LEU A 100 8.89 -8.18 -1.83
CA LEU A 100 7.59 -7.66 -2.24
C LEU A 100 6.45 -8.39 -1.52
N LEU A 101 6.52 -9.72 -1.45
CA LEU A 101 5.51 -10.51 -0.76
C LEU A 101 5.50 -10.24 0.74
N LEU A 102 6.66 -10.06 1.37
CA LEU A 102 6.72 -9.73 2.79
C LEU A 102 5.99 -8.42 3.08
N ILE A 103 6.25 -7.38 2.29
CA ILE A 103 5.59 -6.09 2.47
C ILE A 103 4.09 -6.21 2.20
N ALA A 104 3.72 -6.87 1.10
CA ALA A 104 2.32 -7.01 0.70
C ALA A 104 1.52 -7.83 1.72
N LEU A 105 2.10 -8.89 2.27
CA LEU A 105 1.42 -9.74 3.25
C LEU A 105 1.34 -9.10 4.63
N ALA A 106 2.21 -8.13 4.93
CA ALA A 106 2.14 -7.38 6.18
C ALA A 106 0.82 -6.60 6.30
N ILE A 107 0.27 -6.12 5.18
CA ILE A 107 -0.97 -5.35 5.18
C ILE A 107 -2.16 -6.18 5.69
N PRO A 108 -2.50 -7.34 5.07
CA PRO A 108 -3.60 -8.16 5.60
C PRO A 108 -3.31 -8.71 6.99
N PHE A 109 -2.05 -8.97 7.33
CA PHE A 109 -1.68 -9.40 8.67
C PHE A 109 -2.05 -8.36 9.72
N ILE A 110 -1.73 -7.09 9.46
CA ILE A 110 -2.08 -5.98 10.37
C ILE A 110 -3.61 -5.85 10.47
N ILE A 111 -4.32 -5.97 9.35
CA ILE A 111 -5.78 -5.90 9.34
C ILE A 111 -6.36 -7.00 10.22
N ILE A 112 -5.89 -8.23 10.09
CA ILE A 112 -6.39 -9.37 10.87
C ILE A 112 -6.10 -9.18 12.36
N VAL A 113 -4.86 -8.83 12.71
CA VAL A 113 -4.45 -8.68 14.10
C VAL A 113 -5.22 -7.53 14.77
N MET A 114 -5.31 -6.39 14.11
CA MET A 114 -5.96 -5.23 14.69
C MET A 114 -7.48 -5.32 14.68
N SER A 115 -8.06 -6.08 13.72
CA SER A 115 -9.50 -6.31 13.69
C SER A 115 -9.99 -7.00 14.96
N LYS A 116 -9.21 -7.90 15.51
CA LYS A 116 -9.56 -8.58 16.76
C LYS A 116 -9.60 -7.61 17.94
N LYS A 117 -8.83 -6.54 17.90
CA LYS A 117 -8.81 -5.54 18.96
C LYS A 117 -10.11 -4.74 19.02
N PHE A 118 -10.85 -4.66 17.92
CA PHE A 118 -12.13 -3.95 17.89
C PHE A 118 -13.18 -4.61 18.76
N GLU A 119 -13.05 -5.88 19.07
CA GLU A 119 -13.98 -6.58 19.95
C GLU A 119 -14.05 -5.94 21.32
N ARG A 120 -12.98 -5.28 21.76
CA ARG A 120 -12.90 -4.53 23.01
C ARG A 120 -13.94 -3.40 23.08
N PHE A 121 -14.34 -2.88 21.92
CA PHE A 121 -15.21 -1.72 21.79
C PHE A 121 -16.61 -2.10 21.30
N SER A 122 -16.87 -3.40 21.18
CA SER A 122 -18.17 -3.90 20.73
C SER A 122 -19.21 -3.95 21.83
#